data_2365addb7474143316c4200a15e38f7d
#
_entry.id   2365addb7474143316c4200a15e38f7d
#
_cell.length_a   1.000
_cell.length_b   1.000
_cell.length_c   1.000
_cell.angle_alpha   90.00
_cell.angle_beta   90.00
_cell.angle_gamma   90.00
#
_symmetry.space_group_name_H-M   'P 1'
#
loop_
_entity.id
_entity.type
_entity.pdbx_description
1 polymer ?
#
loop_
_entity_poly.entity_id
_entity_poly.type
_entity_poly.pdbx_seq_one_letter_code
_entity_poly.pdbx_strand_id
1 'polypeptide(L)' 'MHPFYVMTRSETETYIIRFDGAFVPTDEKNADYCQYLAWIAEGNVPEEWNPDAN' A
#
# COMPACT_ATOMS: atom_id res chain seq x y z
N MET A 1 6.88 12.63 -10.19
CA MET A 1 7.36 11.39 -9.57
C MET A 1 6.18 10.58 -9.05
N HIS A 2 6.16 9.31 -9.36
CA HIS A 2 5.06 8.46 -8.93
C HIS A 2 5.32 7.91 -7.54
N PRO A 3 4.29 7.76 -6.70
CA PRO A 3 4.45 7.06 -5.44
C PRO A 3 4.80 5.60 -5.71
N PHE A 4 5.61 5.03 -4.83
CA PHE A 4 5.96 3.62 -4.97
C PHE A 4 4.80 2.70 -4.60
N TYR A 5 3.88 3.19 -3.79
CA TYR A 5 2.79 2.37 -3.28
C TYR A 5 1.48 3.14 -3.31
N VAL A 6 0.41 2.43 -3.61
CA VAL A 6 -0.94 2.94 -3.53
C VAL A 6 -1.66 2.11 -2.47
N MET A 7 -2.19 2.77 -1.45
CA MET A 7 -2.97 2.10 -0.42
C MET A 7 -4.44 2.11 -0.82
N THR A 8 -5.03 0.94 -0.93
CA THR A 8 -6.44 0.79 -1.25
C THR A 8 -7.18 0.34 -0.01
N ARG A 9 -8.22 1.07 0.33
CA ARG A 9 -9.03 0.79 1.51
C ARG A 9 -10.48 0.60 1.09
N SER A 10 -10.99 -0.60 1.26
CA SER A 10 -12.40 -0.90 1.02
C SER A 10 -13.11 -1.09 2.36
N GLU A 11 -14.43 -1.35 2.32
CA GLU A 11 -15.19 -1.56 3.54
C GLU A 11 -14.76 -2.80 4.31
N THR A 12 -14.23 -3.79 3.62
CA THR A 12 -13.94 -5.08 4.21
C THR A 12 -12.45 -5.36 4.38
N GLU A 13 -11.59 -4.66 3.64
CA GLU A 13 -10.17 -4.94 3.70
C GLU A 13 -9.33 -3.77 3.24
N THR A 14 -8.09 -3.78 3.66
CA THR A 14 -7.08 -2.80 3.23
C THR A 14 -5.94 -3.58 2.60
N TYR A 15 -5.46 -3.11 1.46
CA TYR A 15 -4.30 -3.72 0.83
C TYR A 15 -3.51 -2.65 0.09
N ILE A 16 -2.29 -3.01 -0.29
CA ILE A 16 -1.36 -2.09 -0.92
C ILE A 16 -1.04 -2.63 -2.31
N ILE A 17 -0.96 -1.73 -3.29
CA ILE A 17 -0.51 -2.07 -4.64
C ILE A 17 0.85 -1.42 -4.84
N ARG A 18 1.84 -2.23 -5.20
CA ARG A 18 3.18 -1.75 -5.47
C ARG A 18 3.22 -1.05 -6.83
N PHE A 19 4.26 -0.26 -7.06
CA PHE A 19 4.39 0.53 -8.28
C PHE A 19 4.32 -0.29 -9.57
N ASP A 20 4.67 -1.57 -9.49
CA ASP A 20 4.62 -2.47 -10.65
C ASP A 20 3.28 -3.21 -10.77
N GLY A 21 2.31 -2.88 -9.93
CA GLY A 21 0.99 -3.49 -9.94
C GLY A 21 0.87 -4.73 -9.08
N ALA A 22 1.91 -5.10 -8.36
CA ALA A 22 1.88 -6.27 -7.51
C ALA A 22 1.03 -6.03 -6.27
N PHE A 23 0.20 -7.00 -5.93
CA PHE A 23 -0.62 -6.96 -4.73
C PHE A 23 0.26 -7.23 -3.49
N VAL A 24 0.13 -6.37 -2.48
CA VAL A 24 0.86 -6.53 -1.22
C VAL A 24 -0.17 -6.63 -0.09
N PRO A 25 -0.35 -7.82 0.48
CA PRO A 25 -1.27 -7.98 1.61
C PRO A 25 -0.70 -7.34 2.87
N THR A 26 -1.59 -6.92 3.76
CA THR A 26 -1.18 -6.28 5.02
C THR A 26 -0.85 -7.33 6.07
N ASP A 27 0.07 -8.21 5.75
CA ASP A 27 0.50 -9.28 6.63
C ASP A 27 1.95 -9.01 7.05
N GLU A 28 2.18 -8.89 8.34
CA GLU A 28 3.49 -8.61 8.91
C GLU A 28 4.54 -9.66 8.54
N LYS A 29 4.09 -10.84 8.14
CA LYS A 29 5.00 -11.91 7.71
C LYS A 29 5.34 -11.83 6.24
N ASN A 30 4.70 -10.93 5.51
CA ASN A 30 4.95 -10.76 4.09
C ASN A 30 6.14 -9.82 3.89
N ALA A 31 7.13 -10.26 3.13
CA ALA A 31 8.35 -9.47 2.90
C ALA A 31 8.06 -8.15 2.19
N ASP A 32 7.14 -8.16 1.24
CA ASP A 32 6.79 -6.94 0.51
C ASP A 32 6.10 -5.94 1.42
N TYR A 33 5.28 -6.41 2.34
CA TYR A 33 4.65 -5.54 3.32
C TYR A 33 5.69 -4.92 4.25
N CYS A 34 6.67 -5.71 4.66
CA CYS A 34 7.76 -5.17 5.49
C CYS A 34 8.56 -4.09 4.76
N GLN A 35 8.78 -4.27 3.47
CA GLN A 35 9.43 -3.25 2.66
C GLN A 35 8.60 -1.99 2.56
N TYR A 36 7.28 -2.14 2.44
CA TYR A 36 6.37 -1.02 2.45
C TYR A 36 6.46 -0.24 3.76
N LEU A 37 6.48 -0.95 4.89
CA LEU A 37 6.58 -0.30 6.19
C LEU A 37 7.90 0.44 6.35
N ALA A 38 9.00 -0.12 5.85
CA ALA A 38 10.28 0.55 5.88
C ALA A 38 10.27 1.83 5.03
N TRP A 39 9.59 1.78 3.90
CA TRP A 39 9.44 2.94 3.02
C TRP A 39 8.65 4.05 3.73
N ILE A 40 7.59 3.69 4.44
CA ILE A 40 6.81 4.65 5.24
C ILE A 40 7.69 5.25 6.34
N ALA A 41 8.51 4.42 6.99
CA ALA A 41 9.36 4.88 8.07
C ALA A 41 10.41 5.90 7.62
N GLU A 42 10.71 5.93 6.34
CA GLU A 42 11.62 6.92 5.77
C GLU A 42 10.96 8.28 5.57
N GLY A 43 9.67 8.40 5.85
CA GLY A 43 8.92 9.65 5.73
C GLY A 43 8.09 9.73 4.46
N ASN A 44 7.95 8.65 3.74
CA ASN A 44 7.15 8.62 2.52
C ASN A 44 5.67 8.43 2.85
N VAL A 45 4.82 8.89 1.94
CA VAL A 45 3.36 8.77 2.10
C VAL A 45 2.80 8.09 0.86
N PRO A 46 2.05 6.98 1.01
CA PRO A 46 1.44 6.33 -0.13
C PRO A 46 0.28 7.12 -0.67
N GLU A 47 -0.01 6.95 -1.94
CA GLU A 47 -1.22 7.50 -2.51
C GLU A 47 -2.39 6.65 -2.02
N GLU A 48 -3.46 7.31 -1.61
CA GLU A 48 -4.63 6.61 -1.11
C GLU A 48 -5.72 6.58 -2.18
N TRP A 49 -6.25 5.40 -2.45
CA TRP A 49 -7.34 5.22 -3.37
C TRP A 49 -8.45 4.43 -2.68
N ASN A 50 -9.65 4.94 -2.72
CA ASN A 50 -10.80 4.31 -2.08
C ASN A 50 -11.89 4.06 -3.13
N PRO A 51 -12.07 2.80 -3.56
CA PRO A 51 -13.07 2.48 -4.57
C PRO A 51 -14.50 2.71 -4.10
N ASP A 52 -14.72 2.76 -2.80
CA ASP A 52 -16.05 2.96 -2.24
C ASP A 52 -16.40 4.44 -2.04
N ALA A 53 -15.50 5.34 -2.33
CA ALA A 53 -15.64 6.77 -2.04
C ALA A 53 -16.04 7.56 -3.28
N ASN A 54 -17.10 7.18 -3.91
CA ASN A 54 -17.59 7.95 -5.06
C ASN A 54 -18.72 8.87 -4.65
#